data_98183a5260aa58e3d883c3dbd16f2c31
#
_entry.id   98183a5260aa58e3d883c3dbd16f2c31
#
_cell.length_a   1.000
_cell.length_b   1.000
_cell.length_c   1.000
_cell.angle_alpha   90.00
_cell.angle_beta   90.00
_cell.angle_gamma   90.00
#
_symmetry.space_group_name_H-M   'P 1'
#
loop_
_entity.id
_entity.type
_entity.pdbx_description
1 polymer ?
#
loop_
_entity_poly.entity_id
_entity_poly.type
_entity_poly.pdbx_seq_one_letter_code
_entity_poly.pdbx_strand_id
1 'polypeptide(L)'
;LESVEDVRRSLLIALIDRKITKYFSNYDGLVRKLEKDKYFLIMRQSSLEALKEQKFHILEEVKTVNIGNAAIIAGLSIYCGGDQVVIKNGDKITYYGGKAQQMEKTTRVKARVKAQALKEFMSTKERVVVMGHKITDVDALGAAIGIYRAGKTLGKPVHIVVNDPSTSIRPLMAGYMNNPDYEPSMFIDRNQAMELVDDNTVVVVVDTNKPSYTECEELLYMTRTIVVLDHHRRGNEVIQNAVLSYVEPYASSTCEMVAEILQYFSDDLRLRNIEADCIYAGIMIDTNNFITRAGVRTFEAAAFLRRSGADMTRVRKMLRDNIDSYKARAEAVRTAEIYRGCFAIAKCPSKGLESPTVVGAQAANELLNIAGVKASFVLTTYNKEVYVSARAIDEVNVQVMMEKLGGGGHINIAGAQVKRPIDEVEDMLKEIIDELYQEEENKK
;
A
#
# COMPACT_ATOMS: atom_id res chain seq x y z
N LEU A 1 -17.63 -3.38 16.02
CA LEU A 1 -17.97 -3.50 17.46
C LEU A 1 -17.91 -2.15 18.21
N GLU A 2 -17.11 -1.20 17.74
CA GLU A 2 -16.93 0.11 18.40
C GLU A 2 -18.17 1.04 18.33
N SER A 3 -19.14 0.72 17.47
CA SER A 3 -20.36 1.52 17.30
C SER A 3 -21.59 0.95 18.02
N VAL A 4 -21.42 -0.06 18.89
CA VAL A 4 -22.52 -0.75 19.59
C VAL A 4 -22.43 -0.46 21.08
N GLU A 5 -23.57 -0.14 21.73
CA GLU A 5 -23.64 0.03 23.19
C GLU A 5 -23.01 -1.15 23.95
N ASP A 6 -22.36 -0.89 25.06
CA ASP A 6 -21.51 -1.86 25.77
C ASP A 6 -22.21 -3.19 26.12
N VAL A 7 -23.48 -3.17 26.47
CA VAL A 7 -24.25 -4.39 26.77
C VAL A 7 -24.49 -5.22 25.51
N ARG A 8 -24.85 -4.58 24.40
CA ARG A 8 -25.04 -5.25 23.11
C ARG A 8 -23.73 -5.78 22.55
N ARG A 9 -22.64 -5.05 22.77
CA ARG A 9 -21.29 -5.45 22.39
C ARG A 9 -20.86 -6.73 23.13
N SER A 10 -21.10 -6.82 24.44
CA SER A 10 -20.76 -7.98 25.24
C SER A 10 -21.56 -9.22 24.82
N LEU A 11 -22.86 -9.05 24.56
CA LEU A 11 -23.73 -10.11 24.07
C LEU A 11 -23.29 -10.60 22.67
N LEU A 12 -22.91 -9.67 21.80
CA LEU A 12 -22.43 -9.95 20.46
C LEU A 12 -21.15 -10.79 20.47
N ILE A 13 -20.19 -10.40 21.31
CA ILE A 13 -18.94 -11.14 21.50
C ILE A 13 -19.25 -12.57 22.00
N ALA A 14 -20.13 -12.72 22.96
CA ALA A 14 -20.51 -14.03 23.48
C ALA A 14 -21.18 -14.93 22.41
N LEU A 15 -22.01 -14.37 21.54
CA LEU A 15 -22.63 -15.10 20.43
C LEU A 15 -21.58 -15.53 19.36
N ILE A 16 -20.62 -14.66 19.05
CA ILE A 16 -19.51 -14.99 18.15
C ILE A 16 -18.66 -16.11 18.76
N ASP A 17 -18.27 -15.99 20.03
CA ASP A 17 -17.49 -16.99 20.75
C ASP A 17 -18.17 -18.36 20.72
N ARG A 18 -19.46 -18.40 21.02
CA ARG A 18 -20.27 -19.59 20.97
C ARG A 18 -20.34 -20.21 19.58
N LYS A 19 -20.50 -19.38 18.55
CA LYS A 19 -20.60 -19.82 17.16
C LYS A 19 -19.27 -20.39 16.66
N ILE A 20 -18.15 -19.75 16.95
CA ILE A 20 -16.80 -20.21 16.62
C ILE A 20 -16.53 -21.55 17.33
N THR A 21 -16.76 -21.62 18.63
CA THR A 21 -16.53 -22.85 19.40
C THR A 21 -17.37 -24.00 18.89
N LYS A 22 -18.67 -23.77 18.62
CA LYS A 22 -19.59 -24.79 18.09
C LYS A 22 -19.17 -25.25 16.69
N TYR A 23 -18.72 -24.35 15.83
CA TYR A 23 -18.30 -24.70 14.47
C TYR A 23 -17.09 -25.64 14.51
N PHE A 24 -16.05 -25.28 15.25
CA PHE A 24 -14.82 -26.09 15.30
C PHE A 24 -14.95 -27.37 16.14
N SER A 25 -15.95 -27.47 17.02
CA SER A 25 -16.24 -28.73 17.70
C SER A 25 -16.71 -29.85 16.74
N ASN A 26 -17.29 -29.49 15.59
CA ASN A 26 -17.67 -30.44 14.55
C ASN A 26 -16.45 -31.04 13.81
N TYR A 27 -15.26 -30.50 14.02
CA TYR A 27 -14.01 -30.92 13.40
C TYR A 27 -13.00 -31.45 14.43
N ASP A 28 -13.45 -31.87 15.60
CA ASP A 28 -12.58 -32.26 16.72
C ASP A 28 -11.54 -31.20 17.08
N GLY A 29 -11.88 -29.93 16.81
CA GLY A 29 -11.02 -28.78 17.06
C GLY A 29 -11.13 -28.24 18.49
N LEU A 30 -10.00 -28.02 19.13
CA LEU A 30 -9.91 -27.37 20.41
C LEU A 30 -9.73 -25.87 20.18
N VAL A 31 -10.69 -25.06 20.66
CA VAL A 31 -10.71 -23.63 20.49
C VAL A 31 -10.35 -22.96 21.82
N ARG A 32 -9.36 -22.08 21.83
CA ARG A 32 -9.06 -21.24 22.96
C ARG A 32 -9.02 -19.76 22.55
N LYS A 33 -9.84 -18.94 23.18
CA LYS A 33 -9.79 -17.51 23.00
C LYS A 33 -8.55 -16.95 23.69
N LEU A 34 -7.71 -16.22 22.96
CA LEU A 34 -6.50 -15.58 23.49
C LEU A 34 -6.75 -14.12 23.86
N GLU A 35 -7.42 -13.39 22.97
CA GLU A 35 -7.75 -11.98 23.11
C GLU A 35 -9.21 -11.75 22.68
N LYS A 36 -9.66 -10.51 22.72
CA LYS A 36 -11.04 -10.12 22.41
C LYS A 36 -11.53 -10.63 21.05
N ASP A 37 -10.63 -10.74 20.06
CA ASP A 37 -10.88 -11.06 18.66
C ASP A 37 -9.92 -12.14 18.11
N LYS A 38 -9.11 -12.76 18.97
CA LYS A 38 -8.13 -13.79 18.58
C LYS A 38 -8.43 -15.14 19.21
N TYR A 39 -8.44 -16.17 18.38
CA TYR A 39 -8.68 -17.54 18.79
C TYR A 39 -7.51 -18.42 18.36
N PHE A 40 -7.11 -19.31 19.23
CA PHE A 40 -6.14 -20.36 18.97
C PHE A 40 -6.87 -21.68 18.75
N LEU A 41 -6.52 -22.36 17.66
CA LEU A 41 -7.14 -23.60 17.24
C LEU A 41 -6.11 -24.71 17.18
N ILE A 42 -6.43 -25.85 17.81
CA ILE A 42 -5.68 -27.10 17.67
C ILE A 42 -6.62 -28.12 17.07
N MET A 43 -6.24 -28.74 15.94
CA MET A 43 -7.04 -29.75 15.28
C MET A 43 -6.14 -30.76 14.54
N ARG A 44 -6.74 -31.87 14.14
CA ARG A 44 -6.05 -32.87 13.31
C ARG A 44 -5.83 -32.33 11.90
N GLN A 45 -4.78 -32.81 11.23
CA GLN A 45 -4.48 -32.45 9.83
C GLN A 45 -5.64 -32.78 8.88
N SER A 46 -6.31 -33.91 9.09
CA SER A 46 -7.49 -34.31 8.31
C SER A 46 -8.65 -33.34 8.42
N SER A 47 -8.87 -32.76 9.62
CA SER A 47 -9.91 -31.76 9.85
C SER A 47 -9.56 -30.43 9.18
N LEU A 48 -8.27 -30.09 9.12
CA LEU A 48 -7.79 -28.91 8.40
C LEU A 48 -8.04 -29.03 6.89
N GLU A 49 -7.82 -30.20 6.30
CA GLU A 49 -8.10 -30.42 4.88
C GLU A 49 -9.60 -30.29 4.56
N ALA A 50 -10.48 -30.86 5.39
CA ALA A 50 -11.92 -30.68 5.25
C ALA A 50 -12.36 -29.21 5.35
N LEU A 51 -11.74 -28.43 6.23
CA LEU A 51 -12.01 -26.98 6.35
C LEU A 51 -11.52 -26.19 5.14
N LYS A 52 -10.40 -26.59 4.55
CA LYS A 52 -9.88 -25.99 3.30
C LYS A 52 -10.84 -26.23 2.13
N GLU A 53 -11.34 -27.46 1.98
CA GLU A 53 -12.33 -27.81 0.94
C GLU A 53 -13.58 -26.95 1.06
N GLN A 54 -14.03 -26.69 2.28
CA GLN A 54 -15.18 -25.81 2.55
C GLN A 54 -14.82 -24.32 2.55
N LYS A 55 -13.59 -23.95 2.14
CA LYS A 55 -13.11 -22.56 2.08
C LYS A 55 -13.34 -21.79 3.38
N PHE A 56 -13.24 -22.48 4.53
CA PHE A 56 -13.49 -21.90 5.86
C PHE A 56 -14.85 -21.20 5.97
N HIS A 57 -15.93 -21.91 5.67
CA HIS A 57 -17.31 -21.41 5.71
C HIS A 57 -17.70 -20.72 7.04
N ILE A 58 -16.94 -20.94 8.12
CA ILE A 58 -17.09 -20.21 9.39
C ILE A 58 -17.10 -18.69 9.21
N LEU A 59 -16.37 -18.16 8.21
CA LEU A 59 -16.36 -16.73 7.92
C LEU A 59 -17.77 -16.23 7.57
N GLU A 60 -18.49 -16.96 6.76
CA GLU A 60 -19.88 -16.63 6.39
C GLU A 60 -20.83 -16.84 7.57
N GLU A 61 -20.63 -17.89 8.33
CA GLU A 61 -21.45 -18.15 9.50
C GLU A 61 -21.32 -17.09 10.59
N VAL A 62 -20.12 -16.57 10.84
CA VAL A 62 -19.92 -15.51 11.83
C VAL A 62 -20.52 -14.19 11.35
N LYS A 63 -20.52 -13.90 10.05
CA LYS A 63 -21.17 -12.73 9.45
C LYS A 63 -22.70 -12.70 9.69
N THR A 64 -23.33 -13.86 9.86
CA THR A 64 -24.78 -13.94 10.12
C THR A 64 -25.18 -13.68 11.57
N VAL A 65 -24.22 -13.52 12.49
CA VAL A 65 -24.54 -13.18 13.89
C VAL A 65 -25.05 -11.73 13.95
N ASN A 66 -26.31 -11.55 14.30
CA ASN A 66 -26.99 -10.26 14.30
C ASN A 66 -27.69 -10.01 15.64
N ILE A 67 -27.65 -8.76 16.13
CA ILE A 67 -28.42 -8.29 17.28
C ILE A 67 -29.11 -6.98 16.91
N GLY A 68 -30.38 -7.05 16.59
CA GLY A 68 -31.15 -5.90 16.11
C GLY A 68 -30.65 -5.41 14.74
N ASN A 69 -30.60 -4.10 14.51
CA ASN A 69 -30.17 -3.52 13.23
C ASN A 69 -28.64 -3.43 13.04
N ALA A 70 -27.84 -4.05 13.91
CA ALA A 70 -26.39 -4.04 13.81
C ALA A 70 -25.90 -5.27 13.04
N ALA A 71 -25.54 -5.11 11.79
CA ALA A 71 -24.84 -6.12 11.02
C ALA A 71 -23.38 -6.23 11.51
N ILE A 72 -22.95 -7.48 11.77
CA ILE A 72 -21.55 -7.74 12.12
C ILE A 72 -20.81 -8.09 10.86
N ILE A 73 -19.76 -7.37 10.58
CA ILE A 73 -18.73 -7.78 9.64
C ILE A 73 -17.64 -8.45 10.47
N ALA A 74 -17.67 -9.78 10.51
CA ALA A 74 -16.61 -10.55 11.14
C ALA A 74 -15.61 -10.97 10.07
N GLY A 75 -14.37 -10.66 10.31
CA GLY A 75 -13.26 -11.18 9.55
C GLY A 75 -12.37 -12.01 10.44
N LEU A 76 -11.95 -13.17 9.97
CA LEU A 76 -10.92 -13.96 10.60
C LEU A 76 -9.61 -13.59 9.90
N SER A 77 -8.73 -12.91 10.61
CA SER A 77 -7.41 -12.58 10.08
C SER A 77 -6.37 -12.77 11.16
N ILE A 78 -5.34 -13.49 10.84
CA ILE A 78 -4.19 -13.57 11.74
C ILE A 78 -3.21 -12.43 11.48
N TYR A 79 -3.18 -11.83 10.25
CA TYR A 79 -2.24 -10.75 9.92
C TYR A 79 -2.71 -9.74 8.86
N CYS A 80 -3.85 -9.91 8.20
CA CYS A 80 -4.25 -9.07 7.06
C CYS A 80 -5.74 -8.73 7.14
N GLY A 81 -6.12 -7.70 7.86
CA GLY A 81 -7.47 -7.10 7.93
C GLY A 81 -8.65 -7.88 7.37
N GLY A 82 -9.61 -8.20 8.19
CA GLY A 82 -10.96 -8.81 8.01
C GLY A 82 -11.23 -9.74 6.82
N ASP A 83 -12.00 -10.81 7.05
CA ASP A 83 -12.52 -11.82 6.11
C ASP A 83 -11.50 -12.72 5.36
N GLN A 84 -10.29 -12.87 5.87
CA GLN A 84 -9.28 -13.77 5.32
C GLN A 84 -8.83 -14.81 6.34
N VAL A 85 -8.49 -16.01 5.86
CA VAL A 85 -7.77 -17.03 6.61
C VAL A 85 -6.39 -17.19 6.00
N VAL A 86 -5.36 -17.08 6.82
CA VAL A 86 -3.98 -17.30 6.42
C VAL A 86 -3.48 -18.57 7.10
N ILE A 87 -3.01 -19.53 6.32
CA ILE A 87 -2.43 -20.77 6.84
C ILE A 87 -0.92 -20.73 6.57
N LYS A 88 -0.14 -20.83 7.64
CA LYS A 88 1.31 -21.02 7.55
C LYS A 88 1.64 -22.48 7.86
N ASN A 89 2.26 -23.19 6.91
CA ASN A 89 2.75 -24.54 7.07
C ASN A 89 4.24 -24.59 6.68
N GLY A 90 5.11 -24.56 7.67
CA GLY A 90 6.53 -24.31 7.46
C GLY A 90 6.74 -22.94 6.85
N ASP A 91 7.40 -22.88 5.68
CA ASP A 91 7.62 -21.64 4.94
C ASP A 91 6.50 -21.30 3.96
N LYS A 92 5.53 -22.19 3.77
CA LYS A 92 4.42 -22.00 2.86
C LYS A 92 3.26 -21.29 3.55
N ILE A 93 2.86 -20.12 3.01
CA ILE A 93 1.69 -19.34 3.45
C ILE A 93 0.60 -19.46 2.39
N THR A 94 -0.61 -19.81 2.80
CA THR A 94 -1.77 -19.92 1.90
C THR A 94 -2.89 -19.03 2.42
N TYR A 95 -3.53 -18.26 1.51
CA TYR A 95 -4.59 -17.30 1.82
C TYR A 95 -5.94 -17.82 1.34
N TYR A 96 -6.99 -17.66 2.15
CA TYR A 96 -8.39 -17.96 1.84
C TYR A 96 -9.28 -16.78 2.21
N GLY A 97 -10.27 -16.44 1.36
CA GLY A 97 -11.18 -15.32 1.58
C GLY A 97 -10.68 -14.02 0.98
N GLY A 98 -11.08 -12.86 1.52
CA GLY A 98 -10.70 -11.54 1.03
C GLY A 98 -11.60 -11.00 -0.08
N LYS A 99 -12.82 -11.53 -0.21
CA LYS A 99 -13.82 -11.10 -1.21
C LYS A 99 -14.80 -10.03 -0.71
N ALA A 100 -14.77 -9.68 0.59
CA ALA A 100 -15.67 -8.66 1.11
C ALA A 100 -15.26 -7.29 0.56
N GLN A 101 -16.17 -6.61 -0.10
CA GLN A 101 -16.02 -5.18 -0.38
C GLN A 101 -15.81 -4.46 0.94
N GLN A 102 -14.73 -3.70 1.01
CA GLN A 102 -14.36 -2.93 2.20
C GLN A 102 -15.47 -1.94 2.51
N MET A 103 -16.16 -2.13 3.63
CA MET A 103 -16.93 -1.02 4.20
C MET A 103 -15.95 0.01 4.75
N GLU A 104 -15.93 1.16 4.12
CA GLU A 104 -15.20 2.32 4.61
C GLU A 104 -15.67 2.65 6.03
N LYS A 105 -14.84 2.31 7.01
CA LYS A 105 -15.02 2.84 8.36
C LYS A 105 -14.71 4.33 8.29
N THR A 106 -15.65 5.16 8.67
CA THR A 106 -15.43 6.61 8.86
C THR A 106 -14.28 6.82 9.82
N THR A 107 -13.11 7.20 9.29
CA THR A 107 -11.87 7.30 10.05
C THR A 107 -11.60 8.71 10.57
N ARG A 108 -12.55 9.65 10.38
CA ARG A 108 -12.42 11.05 10.82
C ARG A 108 -12.00 11.19 12.28
N VAL A 109 -12.54 10.35 13.17
CA VAL A 109 -12.16 10.36 14.60
C VAL A 109 -10.72 9.89 14.77
N LYS A 110 -10.30 8.84 14.06
CA LYS A 110 -8.91 8.36 14.09
C LYS A 110 -7.96 9.43 13.56
N ALA A 111 -8.24 10.02 12.40
CA ALA A 111 -7.42 11.06 11.80
C ALA A 111 -7.26 12.26 12.75
N ARG A 112 -8.35 12.70 13.41
CA ARG A 112 -8.31 13.78 14.39
C ARG A 112 -7.43 13.45 15.59
N VAL A 113 -7.56 12.25 16.17
CA VAL A 113 -6.72 11.80 17.30
C VAL A 113 -5.24 11.73 16.88
N LYS A 114 -4.96 11.19 15.68
CA LYS A 114 -3.59 11.09 15.17
C LYS A 114 -2.99 12.46 14.84
N ALA A 115 -3.79 13.37 14.29
CA ALA A 115 -3.39 14.75 14.04
C ALA A 115 -2.98 15.47 15.33
N GLN A 116 -3.79 15.33 16.40
CA GLN A 116 -3.48 15.94 17.67
C GLN A 116 -2.23 15.35 18.33
N ALA A 117 -2.07 14.01 18.28
CA ALA A 117 -0.87 13.35 18.80
C ALA A 117 0.40 13.78 18.02
N LEU A 118 0.32 13.81 16.68
CA LEU A 118 1.43 14.28 15.84
C LEU A 118 1.81 15.73 16.17
N LYS A 119 0.80 16.61 16.32
CA LYS A 119 1.00 18.02 16.71
C LYS A 119 1.73 18.12 18.05
N GLU A 120 1.33 17.34 19.03
CA GLU A 120 1.94 17.32 20.36
C GLU A 120 3.41 16.89 20.30
N PHE A 121 3.71 15.76 19.62
CA PHE A 121 5.10 15.33 19.45
C PHE A 121 5.95 16.36 18.74
N MET A 122 5.47 16.97 17.65
CA MET A 122 6.20 18.04 16.94
C MET A 122 6.38 19.29 17.80
N SER A 123 5.40 19.64 18.62
CA SER A 123 5.46 20.85 19.46
C SER A 123 6.50 20.72 20.58
N THR A 124 6.67 19.53 21.14
CA THR A 124 7.59 19.26 22.28
C THR A 124 9.05 19.15 21.85
N LYS A 125 9.34 19.01 20.57
CA LYS A 125 10.69 18.85 20.03
C LYS A 125 11.15 20.09 19.28
N GLU A 126 12.45 20.19 19.06
CA GLU A 126 13.06 21.37 18.42
C GLU A 126 12.94 21.33 16.91
N ARG A 127 13.05 20.15 16.30
CA ARG A 127 13.04 19.96 14.85
C ARG A 127 12.30 18.71 14.41
N VAL A 128 11.98 18.65 13.14
CA VAL A 128 11.31 17.53 12.49
C VAL A 128 12.15 17.05 11.31
N VAL A 129 12.42 15.76 11.24
CA VAL A 129 13.04 15.12 10.08
C VAL A 129 12.08 14.10 9.52
N VAL A 130 11.80 14.19 8.22
CA VAL A 130 10.86 13.29 7.53
C VAL A 130 11.64 12.41 6.56
N MET A 131 11.36 11.14 6.51
CA MET A 131 11.94 10.23 5.53
C MET A 131 10.89 9.25 5.01
N GLY A 132 10.99 8.92 3.73
CA GLY A 132 10.22 7.84 3.09
C GLY A 132 11.02 6.54 2.97
N HIS A 133 10.67 5.75 1.97
CA HIS A 133 11.43 4.54 1.60
C HIS A 133 12.58 4.86 0.63
N LYS A 134 13.60 3.97 0.56
CA LYS A 134 14.86 4.13 -0.21
C LYS A 134 14.70 4.50 -1.69
N ILE A 135 13.62 4.07 -2.32
CA ILE A 135 13.31 4.41 -3.71
C ILE A 135 12.11 5.35 -3.65
N THR A 136 12.34 6.54 -3.10
CA THR A 136 11.28 7.53 -2.89
C THR A 136 10.46 7.73 -4.16
N ASP A 137 9.16 7.53 -4.04
CA ASP A 137 8.17 7.74 -5.09
C ASP A 137 7.33 8.99 -4.84
N VAL A 138 6.29 9.16 -5.65
CA VAL A 138 5.43 10.35 -5.59
C VAL A 138 4.57 10.37 -4.33
N ASP A 139 4.14 9.21 -3.82
CA ASP A 139 3.34 9.12 -2.59
C ASP A 139 4.20 9.43 -1.36
N ALA A 140 5.36 8.80 -1.24
CA ALA A 140 6.31 9.09 -0.16
C ALA A 140 6.72 10.58 -0.14
N LEU A 141 7.04 11.17 -1.30
CA LEU A 141 7.39 12.59 -1.38
C LEU A 141 6.21 13.49 -1.02
N GLY A 142 5.03 13.26 -1.56
CA GLY A 142 3.82 14.04 -1.28
C GLY A 142 3.44 14.01 0.19
N ALA A 143 3.51 12.81 0.81
CA ALA A 143 3.30 12.64 2.24
C ALA A 143 4.34 13.43 3.06
N ALA A 144 5.63 13.34 2.70
CA ALA A 144 6.69 14.09 3.37
C ALA A 144 6.49 15.62 3.25
N ILE A 145 6.05 16.12 2.10
CA ILE A 145 5.71 17.55 1.90
C ILE A 145 4.54 17.97 2.82
N GLY A 146 3.52 17.14 2.98
CA GLY A 146 2.43 17.42 3.90
C GLY A 146 2.90 17.53 5.36
N ILE A 147 3.78 16.64 5.79
CA ILE A 147 4.40 16.67 7.12
C ILE A 147 5.35 17.87 7.27
N TYR A 148 6.10 18.22 6.22
CA TYR A 148 6.89 19.45 6.17
C TYR A 148 6.02 20.67 6.48
N ARG A 149 4.87 20.83 5.81
CA ARG A 149 3.95 21.94 6.06
C ARG A 149 3.40 21.93 7.49
N ALA A 150 3.10 20.76 8.04
CA ALA A 150 2.64 20.64 9.42
C ALA A 150 3.68 21.18 10.42
N GLY A 151 4.94 20.77 10.29
CA GLY A 151 6.02 21.26 11.14
C GLY A 151 6.32 22.75 10.95
N LYS A 152 6.32 23.25 9.71
CA LYS A 152 6.47 24.68 9.42
C LYS A 152 5.33 25.54 10.00
N THR A 153 4.11 25.01 10.08
CA THR A 153 2.98 25.69 10.74
C THR A 153 3.22 25.87 12.24
N LEU A 154 3.99 24.98 12.86
CA LEU A 154 4.42 25.10 14.27
C LEU A 154 5.71 25.94 14.45
N GLY A 155 6.23 26.56 13.37
CA GLY A 155 7.47 27.33 13.39
C GLY A 155 8.73 26.47 13.57
N LYS A 156 8.67 25.17 13.33
CA LYS A 156 9.81 24.26 13.51
C LYS A 156 10.70 24.22 12.26
N PRO A 157 12.02 24.03 12.40
CA PRO A 157 12.88 23.54 11.33
C PRO A 157 12.41 22.16 10.88
N VAL A 158 12.23 21.96 9.57
CA VAL A 158 11.78 20.70 9.00
C VAL A 158 12.67 20.33 7.82
N HIS A 159 13.13 19.09 7.78
CA HIS A 159 13.98 18.57 6.71
C HIS A 159 13.40 17.26 6.19
N ILE A 160 13.52 17.03 4.89
CA ILE A 160 13.09 15.80 4.21
C ILE A 160 14.34 15.09 3.70
N VAL A 161 14.52 13.84 4.09
CA VAL A 161 15.66 13.02 3.67
C VAL A 161 15.36 12.40 2.32
N VAL A 162 16.19 12.70 1.32
CA VAL A 162 16.15 12.11 -0.02
C VAL A 162 17.58 11.95 -0.50
N ASN A 163 18.06 10.71 -0.68
CA ASN A 163 19.43 10.44 -1.12
C ASN A 163 19.57 10.51 -2.64
N ASP A 164 18.85 9.65 -3.35
CA ASP A 164 18.89 9.54 -4.80
C ASP A 164 17.50 9.78 -5.41
N PRO A 165 17.15 11.03 -5.76
CA PRO A 165 15.84 11.34 -6.30
C PRO A 165 15.54 10.52 -7.56
N SER A 166 14.49 9.72 -7.53
CA SER A 166 14.02 8.95 -8.69
C SER A 166 13.52 9.88 -9.81
N THR A 167 13.47 9.36 -11.02
CA THR A 167 12.96 10.14 -12.19
C THR A 167 11.53 10.61 -12.00
N SER A 168 10.74 9.89 -11.22
CA SER A 168 9.34 10.24 -10.93
C SER A 168 9.20 11.44 -10.01
N ILE A 169 10.12 11.64 -9.05
CA ILE A 169 10.01 12.74 -8.06
C ILE A 169 10.82 13.99 -8.45
N ARG A 170 11.84 13.87 -9.31
CA ARG A 170 12.66 15.04 -9.74
C ARG A 170 11.83 16.21 -10.25
N PRO A 171 10.82 16.03 -11.12
CA PRO A 171 9.98 17.14 -11.60
C PRO A 171 9.20 17.84 -10.47
N LEU A 172 8.76 17.09 -9.46
CA LEU A 172 8.07 17.64 -8.30
C LEU A 172 9.05 18.42 -7.41
N MET A 173 10.23 17.84 -7.10
CA MET A 173 11.25 18.48 -6.30
C MET A 173 11.77 19.78 -6.92
N ALA A 174 11.87 19.86 -8.25
CA ALA A 174 12.33 21.04 -8.96
C ALA A 174 11.49 22.30 -8.64
N GLY A 175 10.23 22.14 -8.29
CA GLY A 175 9.35 23.23 -7.89
C GLY A 175 9.69 23.84 -6.52
N TYR A 176 10.43 23.14 -5.68
CA TYR A 176 10.89 23.60 -4.36
C TYR A 176 12.32 24.11 -4.39
N MET A 177 13.17 23.48 -5.23
CA MET A 177 14.57 23.87 -5.38
C MET A 177 14.67 25.27 -6.01
N ASN A 178 15.51 26.14 -5.44
CA ASN A 178 15.66 27.54 -5.86
C ASN A 178 14.38 28.39 -5.74
N ASN A 179 13.38 27.94 -5.01
CA ASN A 179 12.18 28.70 -4.72
C ASN A 179 12.38 29.49 -3.40
N PRO A 180 12.30 30.84 -3.40
CA PRO A 180 12.54 31.65 -2.21
C PRO A 180 11.55 31.38 -1.06
N ASP A 181 10.48 30.72 -1.34
CA ASP A 181 9.48 30.32 -0.35
C ASP A 181 9.89 29.13 0.50
N TYR A 182 10.97 28.45 0.15
CA TYR A 182 11.46 27.23 0.81
C TYR A 182 12.94 27.37 1.15
N GLU A 183 13.33 26.80 2.28
CA GLU A 183 14.71 26.82 2.74
C GLU A 183 15.57 25.91 1.86
N PRO A 184 16.82 26.30 1.53
CA PRO A 184 17.74 25.43 0.79
C PRO A 184 17.98 24.08 1.48
N SER A 185 17.87 24.05 2.81
CA SER A 185 18.00 22.85 3.65
C SER A 185 16.71 22.02 3.78
N MET A 186 15.67 22.31 2.97
CA MET A 186 14.42 21.52 2.98
C MET A 186 14.68 20.06 2.65
N PHE A 187 15.48 19.79 1.62
CA PHE A 187 15.93 18.46 1.25
C PHE A 187 17.37 18.24 1.69
N ILE A 188 17.61 17.15 2.39
CA ILE A 188 18.93 16.78 2.93
C ILE A 188 19.25 15.33 2.57
N ASP A 189 20.53 15.00 2.50
CA ASP A 189 20.98 13.64 2.34
C ASP A 189 21.12 12.91 3.69
N ARG A 190 21.45 11.61 3.62
CA ARG A 190 21.65 10.76 4.79
C ARG A 190 22.70 11.30 5.76
N ASN A 191 23.83 11.81 5.26
CA ASN A 191 24.91 12.29 6.11
C ASN A 191 24.48 13.52 6.88
N GLN A 192 23.87 14.48 6.18
CA GLN A 192 23.30 15.68 6.78
C GLN A 192 22.21 15.33 7.82
N ALA A 193 21.36 14.34 7.52
CA ALA A 193 20.34 13.90 8.46
C ALA A 193 20.95 13.27 9.72
N MET A 194 22.01 12.45 9.59
CA MET A 194 22.72 11.88 10.74
C MET A 194 23.43 12.92 11.61
N GLU A 195 23.86 14.03 11.04
CA GLU A 195 24.44 15.15 11.81
C GLU A 195 23.39 15.97 12.55
N LEU A 196 22.16 16.02 12.03
CA LEU A 196 21.08 16.86 12.54
C LEU A 196 20.20 16.18 13.60
N VAL A 197 20.02 14.84 13.50
CA VAL A 197 19.09 14.10 14.36
C VAL A 197 19.69 13.83 15.72
N ASP A 198 18.92 14.15 16.75
CA ASP A 198 19.22 13.93 18.17
C ASP A 198 17.95 13.63 18.96
N ASP A 199 18.04 13.52 20.28
CA ASP A 199 16.87 13.28 21.16
C ASP A 199 15.82 14.42 21.13
N ASN A 200 16.16 15.61 20.62
CA ASN A 200 15.25 16.75 20.45
C ASN A 200 14.59 16.77 19.05
N THR A 201 14.75 15.71 18.29
CA THR A 201 14.21 15.58 16.93
C THR A 201 13.02 14.62 16.92
N VAL A 202 11.96 14.98 16.19
CA VAL A 202 10.92 14.04 15.75
C VAL A 202 11.32 13.48 14.40
N VAL A 203 11.45 12.16 14.30
CA VAL A 203 11.61 11.48 13.02
C VAL A 203 10.25 10.96 12.57
N VAL A 204 9.76 11.43 11.41
CA VAL A 204 8.51 10.97 10.81
C VAL A 204 8.84 10.11 9.62
N VAL A 205 8.46 8.85 9.69
CA VAL A 205 8.57 7.90 8.58
C VAL A 205 7.25 7.86 7.85
N VAL A 206 7.28 8.08 6.54
CA VAL A 206 6.11 8.07 5.66
C VAL A 206 6.25 6.98 4.61
N ASP A 207 5.14 6.36 4.27
CA ASP A 207 4.99 5.40 3.18
C ASP A 207 5.86 4.14 3.28
N THR A 208 6.30 3.83 4.48
CA THR A 208 6.91 2.54 4.82
C THR A 208 6.83 2.28 6.32
N ASN A 209 6.73 1.04 6.71
CA ASN A 209 6.83 0.60 8.11
C ASN A 209 8.02 -0.34 8.34
N LYS A 210 8.89 -0.56 7.33
CA LYS A 210 10.06 -1.44 7.40
C LYS A 210 11.33 -0.64 7.67
N PRO A 211 12.07 -0.91 8.78
CA PRO A 211 13.33 -0.25 9.08
C PRO A 211 14.34 -0.29 7.93
N SER A 212 14.62 -1.50 7.43
CA SER A 212 15.62 -1.73 6.39
C SER A 212 15.30 -1.06 5.05
N TYR A 213 14.06 -0.60 4.85
CA TYR A 213 13.61 0.03 3.61
C TYR A 213 13.48 1.54 3.71
N THR A 214 13.74 2.15 4.87
CA THR A 214 13.75 3.62 5.04
C THR A 214 14.96 4.26 4.35
N GLU A 215 14.87 5.54 3.98
CA GLU A 215 15.97 6.33 3.41
C GLU A 215 17.23 6.33 4.27
N CYS A 216 17.07 6.32 5.60
CA CYS A 216 18.15 6.25 6.56
C CYS A 216 17.70 5.49 7.81
N GLU A 217 18.03 4.21 7.89
CA GLU A 217 17.63 3.34 9.01
C GLU A 217 18.21 3.79 10.35
N GLU A 218 19.42 4.34 10.34
CA GLU A 218 20.13 4.77 11.54
C GLU A 218 19.35 5.82 12.34
N LEU A 219 18.60 6.69 11.68
CA LEU A 219 17.79 7.72 12.36
C LEU A 219 16.77 7.12 13.33
N LEU A 220 16.34 5.88 13.09
CA LEU A 220 15.40 5.16 13.97
C LEU A 220 16.00 4.82 15.35
N TYR A 221 17.31 4.91 15.49
CA TYR A 221 18.02 4.63 16.74
C TYR A 221 18.64 5.87 17.37
N MET A 222 18.59 7.02 16.67
CA MET A 222 19.17 8.28 17.14
C MET A 222 18.20 9.16 17.92
N THR A 223 16.90 8.88 17.86
CA THR A 223 15.87 9.58 18.62
C THR A 223 14.88 8.59 19.24
N ARG A 224 14.22 9.02 20.32
CA ARG A 224 13.12 8.27 20.95
C ARG A 224 11.75 8.65 20.43
N THR A 225 11.65 9.66 19.57
CA THR A 225 10.37 10.19 19.08
C THR A 225 10.21 9.89 17.60
N ILE A 226 9.74 8.69 17.32
CA ILE A 226 9.51 8.19 15.96
C ILE A 226 8.01 8.09 15.71
N VAL A 227 7.57 8.64 14.58
CA VAL A 227 6.19 8.56 14.08
C VAL A 227 6.20 7.81 12.77
N VAL A 228 5.29 6.86 12.60
CA VAL A 228 5.13 6.08 11.35
C VAL A 228 3.74 6.32 10.78
N LEU A 229 3.67 6.77 9.53
CA LEU A 229 2.44 6.96 8.74
C LEU A 229 2.57 6.15 7.46
N ASP A 230 1.77 5.10 7.30
CA ASP A 230 1.95 4.16 6.20
C ASP A 230 0.64 3.46 5.81
N HIS A 231 0.44 3.19 4.53
CA HIS A 231 -0.70 2.45 4.04
C HIS A 231 -0.35 1.01 3.62
N HIS A 232 0.90 0.62 3.73
CA HIS A 232 1.33 -0.74 3.42
C HIS A 232 0.97 -1.73 4.54
N ARG A 233 0.78 -2.99 4.16
CA ARG A 233 0.57 -4.07 5.14
C ARG A 233 1.83 -4.29 5.96
N ARG A 234 1.65 -4.54 7.24
CA ARG A 234 2.76 -4.92 8.12
C ARG A 234 3.30 -6.28 7.73
N GLY A 235 4.60 -6.35 7.48
CA GLY A 235 5.33 -7.60 7.24
C GLY A 235 5.93 -8.18 8.54
N ASN A 236 6.92 -9.05 8.38
CA ASN A 236 7.66 -9.63 9.50
C ASN A 236 8.62 -8.61 10.15
N GLU A 237 9.06 -7.63 9.38
CA GLU A 237 9.95 -6.56 9.81
C GLU A 237 9.15 -5.26 9.91
N VAL A 238 9.07 -4.69 11.11
CA VAL A 238 8.34 -3.44 11.36
C VAL A 238 9.10 -2.56 12.35
N ILE A 239 8.95 -1.25 12.22
CA ILE A 239 9.47 -0.26 13.19
C ILE A 239 8.70 -0.43 14.50
N GLN A 240 9.37 -0.96 15.54
CA GLN A 240 8.75 -1.32 16.83
C GLN A 240 8.79 -0.19 17.85
N ASN A 241 9.77 0.71 17.75
CA ASN A 241 10.03 1.79 18.72
C ASN A 241 9.29 3.10 18.38
N ALA A 242 8.28 3.06 17.51
CA ALA A 242 7.47 4.23 17.19
C ALA A 242 6.55 4.62 18.35
N VAL A 243 6.61 5.90 18.77
CA VAL A 243 5.69 6.48 19.78
C VAL A 243 4.30 6.70 19.19
N LEU A 244 4.21 6.86 17.87
CA LEU A 244 2.97 6.92 17.12
C LEU A 244 3.11 6.07 15.85
N SER A 245 2.31 5.02 15.75
CA SER A 245 2.19 4.22 14.53
C SER A 245 0.75 4.32 14.00
N TYR A 246 0.60 4.89 12.81
CA TYR A 246 -0.65 4.94 12.08
C TYR A 246 -0.45 4.24 10.75
N VAL A 247 -0.71 2.94 10.76
CA VAL A 247 -0.63 2.07 9.59
C VAL A 247 -2.05 1.66 9.21
N GLU A 248 -2.49 2.06 8.02
CA GLU A 248 -3.87 1.88 7.57
C GLU A 248 -3.91 1.27 6.15
N PRO A 249 -3.83 -0.07 6.02
CA PRO A 249 -3.76 -0.75 4.72
C PRO A 249 -4.99 -0.55 3.80
N TYR A 250 -6.02 0.08 4.32
CA TYR A 250 -7.23 0.41 3.57
C TYR A 250 -7.24 1.82 3.00
N ALA A 251 -6.27 2.65 3.36
CA ALA A 251 -6.06 3.92 2.70
C ALA A 251 -5.52 3.67 1.27
N SER A 252 -5.90 4.53 0.34
CA SER A 252 -5.42 4.40 -1.04
C SER A 252 -3.96 4.75 -1.18
N SER A 253 -3.47 5.65 -0.33
CA SER A 253 -2.09 6.16 -0.32
C SER A 253 -1.75 6.78 1.04
N THR A 254 -0.49 6.96 1.33
CA THR A 254 -0.03 7.71 2.50
C THR A 254 -0.37 9.20 2.36
N CYS A 255 -0.39 9.75 1.14
CA CYS A 255 -0.88 11.10 0.86
C CYS A 255 -2.34 11.32 1.25
N GLU A 256 -3.22 10.32 1.04
CA GLU A 256 -4.60 10.36 1.54
C GLU A 256 -4.63 10.54 3.06
N MET A 257 -3.88 9.69 3.78
CA MET A 257 -3.81 9.73 5.25
C MET A 257 -3.26 11.04 5.77
N VAL A 258 -2.21 11.57 5.13
CA VAL A 258 -1.63 12.87 5.47
C VAL A 258 -2.62 13.99 5.20
N ALA A 259 -3.30 14.00 4.06
CA ALA A 259 -4.34 15.00 3.75
C ALA A 259 -5.48 14.99 4.78
N GLU A 260 -5.89 13.80 5.28
CA GLU A 260 -6.86 13.70 6.38
C GLU A 260 -6.32 14.29 7.68
N ILE A 261 -5.07 13.98 8.06
CA ILE A 261 -4.41 14.52 9.26
C ILE A 261 -4.34 16.04 9.21
N LEU A 262 -3.94 16.62 8.08
CA LEU A 262 -3.74 18.06 7.93
C LEU A 262 -5.03 18.85 8.16
N GLN A 263 -6.20 18.30 7.87
CA GLN A 263 -7.51 18.94 8.11
C GLN A 263 -7.79 19.18 9.62
N TYR A 264 -7.15 18.40 10.51
CA TYR A 264 -7.37 18.46 11.95
C TYR A 264 -6.13 18.90 12.73
N PHE A 265 -5.02 19.18 12.04
CA PHE A 265 -3.74 19.46 12.67
C PHE A 265 -3.72 20.85 13.33
N SER A 266 -4.14 21.87 12.62
CA SER A 266 -4.24 23.25 13.13
C SER A 266 -5.15 24.10 12.25
N ASP A 267 -5.92 24.99 12.87
CA ASP A 267 -6.75 25.97 12.16
C ASP A 267 -5.90 26.98 11.34
N ASP A 268 -4.64 27.16 11.70
CA ASP A 268 -3.69 28.04 11.01
C ASP A 268 -2.96 27.36 9.84
N LEU A 269 -3.11 26.03 9.70
CA LEU A 269 -2.43 25.31 8.64
C LEU A 269 -2.99 25.72 7.27
N ARG A 270 -2.09 26.19 6.40
CA ARG A 270 -2.41 26.54 5.01
C ARG A 270 -1.39 25.88 4.09
N LEU A 271 -1.85 25.00 3.24
CA LEU A 271 -1.03 24.45 2.17
C LEU A 271 -0.78 25.52 1.11
N ARG A 272 0.44 25.59 0.59
CA ARG A 272 0.73 26.31 -0.63
C ARG A 272 0.29 25.49 -1.84
N ASN A 273 0.02 26.14 -2.96
CA ASN A 273 -0.50 25.46 -4.15
C ASN A 273 0.39 24.29 -4.59
N ILE A 274 1.72 24.49 -4.60
CA ILE A 274 2.68 23.44 -5.00
C ILE A 274 2.70 22.27 -4.02
N GLU A 275 2.47 22.49 -2.73
CA GLU A 275 2.38 21.44 -1.72
C GLU A 275 1.10 20.63 -1.89
N ALA A 276 -0.02 21.33 -2.10
CA ALA A 276 -1.30 20.68 -2.39
C ALA A 276 -1.24 19.87 -3.70
N ASP A 277 -0.53 20.38 -4.73
CA ASP A 277 -0.30 19.66 -5.99
C ASP A 277 0.53 18.38 -5.75
N CYS A 278 1.58 18.45 -4.92
CA CYS A 278 2.45 17.30 -4.66
C CYS A 278 1.71 16.18 -3.89
N ILE A 279 0.96 16.53 -2.85
CA ILE A 279 0.14 15.56 -2.10
C ILE A 279 -0.95 14.96 -3.01
N TYR A 280 -1.59 15.80 -3.84
CA TYR A 280 -2.58 15.33 -4.80
C TYR A 280 -1.99 14.37 -5.84
N ALA A 281 -0.75 14.64 -6.31
CA ALA A 281 -0.03 13.79 -7.24
C ALA A 281 0.22 12.39 -6.64
N GLY A 282 0.58 12.28 -5.36
CA GLY A 282 0.74 11.00 -4.67
C GLY A 282 -0.54 10.18 -4.69
N ILE A 283 -1.68 10.77 -4.27
CA ILE A 283 -2.98 10.10 -4.35
C ILE A 283 -3.27 9.63 -5.79
N MET A 284 -3.02 10.49 -6.78
CA MET A 284 -3.34 10.21 -8.18
C MET A 284 -2.52 9.05 -8.74
N ILE A 285 -1.23 8.97 -8.39
CA ILE A 285 -0.33 7.88 -8.86
C ILE A 285 -0.74 6.55 -8.22
N ASP A 286 -0.92 6.49 -6.91
CA ASP A 286 -1.24 5.26 -6.18
C ASP A 286 -2.62 4.69 -6.51
N THR A 287 -3.53 5.56 -6.91
CA THR A 287 -4.87 5.17 -7.33
C THR A 287 -5.02 4.98 -8.84
N ASN A 288 -3.92 5.03 -9.60
CA ASN A 288 -3.97 5.03 -11.06
C ASN A 288 -5.04 6.02 -11.60
N ASN A 289 -4.89 7.30 -11.26
CA ASN A 289 -5.85 8.36 -11.60
C ASN A 289 -7.28 8.11 -11.05
N PHE A 290 -7.40 7.66 -9.81
CA PHE A 290 -8.66 7.35 -9.11
C PHE A 290 -9.44 6.16 -9.72
N ILE A 291 -8.79 5.31 -10.51
CA ILE A 291 -9.39 4.12 -11.10
C ILE A 291 -9.34 2.93 -10.13
N THR A 292 -8.24 2.78 -9.40
CA THR A 292 -8.01 1.65 -8.50
C THR A 292 -7.88 2.13 -7.06
N ARG A 293 -8.38 1.34 -6.09
CA ARG A 293 -8.26 1.60 -4.64
C ARG A 293 -8.84 2.94 -4.16
N ALA A 294 -9.53 3.71 -5.01
CA ALA A 294 -10.12 4.98 -4.64
C ALA A 294 -11.49 4.76 -4.00
N GLY A 295 -11.62 5.18 -2.73
CA GLY A 295 -12.87 5.15 -1.99
C GLY A 295 -13.36 6.57 -1.65
N VAL A 296 -14.42 6.67 -0.83
CA VAL A 296 -14.98 7.99 -0.41
C VAL A 296 -13.92 8.84 0.28
N ARG A 297 -13.07 8.23 1.15
CA ARG A 297 -11.96 8.91 1.82
C ARG A 297 -10.99 9.56 0.83
N THR A 298 -10.65 8.83 -0.23
CA THR A 298 -9.76 9.31 -1.28
C THR A 298 -10.31 10.56 -1.96
N PHE A 299 -11.61 10.55 -2.30
CA PHE A 299 -12.28 11.70 -2.88
C PHE A 299 -12.44 12.85 -1.90
N GLU A 300 -12.67 12.59 -0.61
CA GLU A 300 -12.71 13.64 0.44
C GLU A 300 -11.33 14.30 0.60
N ALA A 301 -10.24 13.52 0.62
CA ALA A 301 -8.86 14.00 0.64
C ALA A 301 -8.54 14.84 -0.61
N ALA A 302 -8.88 14.34 -1.79
CA ALA A 302 -8.73 15.05 -3.05
C ALA A 302 -9.51 16.38 -3.08
N ALA A 303 -10.74 16.38 -2.59
CA ALA A 303 -11.56 17.59 -2.46
C ALA A 303 -10.96 18.61 -1.48
N PHE A 304 -10.39 18.16 -0.35
CA PHE A 304 -9.65 19.03 0.56
C PHE A 304 -8.46 19.66 -0.13
N LEU A 305 -7.62 18.88 -0.79
CA LEU A 305 -6.45 19.37 -1.51
C LEU A 305 -6.83 20.34 -2.63
N ARG A 306 -7.93 20.08 -3.34
CA ARG A 306 -8.47 20.98 -4.36
C ARG A 306 -8.88 22.33 -3.76
N ARG A 307 -9.55 22.35 -2.62
CA ARG A 307 -9.87 23.58 -1.88
C ARG A 307 -8.62 24.30 -1.37
N SER A 308 -7.57 23.55 -1.08
CA SER A 308 -6.26 24.06 -0.63
C SER A 308 -5.40 24.58 -1.78
N GLY A 309 -5.89 24.56 -3.03
CA GLY A 309 -5.20 25.16 -4.18
C GLY A 309 -4.54 24.16 -5.14
N ALA A 310 -4.71 22.84 -4.95
CA ALA A 310 -4.25 21.85 -5.92
C ALA A 310 -4.90 22.07 -7.29
N ASP A 311 -4.10 21.96 -8.35
CA ASP A 311 -4.55 22.12 -9.72
C ASP A 311 -4.16 20.90 -10.59
N MET A 312 -5.16 20.20 -11.07
CA MET A 312 -4.98 18.97 -11.86
C MET A 312 -4.17 19.20 -13.13
N THR A 313 -4.26 20.39 -13.72
CA THR A 313 -3.50 20.72 -14.92
C THR A 313 -2.02 20.88 -14.61
N ARG A 314 -1.69 21.53 -13.45
CA ARG A 314 -0.30 21.62 -12.98
C ARG A 314 0.25 20.25 -12.65
N VAL A 315 -0.49 19.45 -11.87
CA VAL A 315 -0.11 18.07 -11.51
C VAL A 315 0.15 17.24 -12.76
N ARG A 316 -0.79 17.24 -13.73
CA ARG A 316 -0.61 16.52 -14.98
C ARG A 316 0.61 16.99 -15.79
N LYS A 317 0.94 18.29 -15.75
CA LYS A 317 2.13 18.81 -16.44
C LYS A 317 3.41 18.31 -15.78
N MET A 318 3.45 18.22 -14.44
CA MET A 318 4.60 17.71 -13.68
C MET A 318 4.84 16.22 -13.89
N LEU A 319 3.78 15.44 -14.08
CA LEU A 319 3.82 13.98 -14.25
C LEU A 319 3.89 13.53 -15.71
N ARG A 320 4.22 14.43 -16.65
CA ARG A 320 4.38 14.05 -18.06
C ARG A 320 5.63 13.21 -18.27
N ASP A 321 5.47 12.12 -19.00
CA ASP A 321 6.58 11.31 -19.46
C ASP A 321 7.44 12.06 -20.50
N ASN A 322 8.70 11.69 -20.60
CA ASN A 322 9.53 12.06 -21.74
C ASN A 322 9.09 11.29 -23.00
N ILE A 323 9.49 11.79 -24.16
CA ILE A 323 9.07 11.21 -25.45
C ILE A 323 9.55 9.77 -25.66
N ASP A 324 10.72 9.42 -25.11
CA ASP A 324 11.32 8.09 -25.29
C ASP A 324 10.60 7.05 -24.44
N SER A 325 10.27 7.39 -23.18
CA SER A 325 9.43 6.57 -22.31
C SER A 325 8.04 6.36 -22.91
N TYR A 326 7.43 7.42 -23.45
CA TYR A 326 6.14 7.33 -24.11
C TYR A 326 6.17 6.42 -25.33
N LYS A 327 7.19 6.56 -26.21
CA LYS A 327 7.37 5.70 -27.39
C LYS A 327 7.59 4.23 -27.00
N ALA A 328 8.43 3.95 -26.00
CA ALA A 328 8.69 2.59 -25.55
C ALA A 328 7.42 1.92 -25.00
N ARG A 329 6.62 2.65 -24.23
CA ARG A 329 5.33 2.18 -23.74
C ARG A 329 4.34 1.91 -24.88
N ALA A 330 4.20 2.84 -25.81
CA ALA A 330 3.36 2.67 -26.98
C ALA A 330 3.78 1.46 -27.83
N GLU A 331 5.08 1.23 -27.98
CA GLU A 331 5.60 0.06 -28.71
C GLU A 331 5.28 -1.24 -27.99
N ALA A 332 5.43 -1.29 -26.65
CA ALA A 332 5.04 -2.46 -25.87
C ALA A 332 3.54 -2.78 -26.05
N VAL A 333 2.67 -1.76 -26.01
CA VAL A 333 1.22 -1.95 -26.25
C VAL A 333 0.95 -2.40 -27.68
N ARG A 334 1.62 -1.80 -28.67
CA ARG A 334 1.45 -2.14 -30.10
C ARG A 334 1.84 -3.59 -30.41
N THR A 335 2.86 -4.11 -29.74
CA THR A 335 3.41 -5.46 -29.99
C THR A 335 2.87 -6.51 -29.03
N ALA A 336 1.91 -6.15 -28.18
CA ALA A 336 1.34 -7.07 -27.22
C ALA A 336 0.61 -8.25 -27.89
N GLU A 337 0.89 -9.45 -27.42
CA GLU A 337 0.18 -10.67 -27.77
C GLU A 337 -1.00 -10.87 -26.80
N ILE A 338 -2.16 -11.24 -27.32
CA ILE A 338 -3.29 -11.67 -26.48
C ILE A 338 -3.25 -13.19 -26.38
N TYR A 339 -2.76 -13.68 -25.27
CA TYR A 339 -2.62 -15.11 -24.96
C TYR A 339 -3.89 -15.63 -24.30
N ARG A 340 -4.37 -16.81 -24.69
CA ARG A 340 -5.60 -17.45 -24.17
C ARG A 340 -6.84 -16.53 -24.24
N GLY A 341 -6.83 -15.52 -25.08
CA GLY A 341 -7.95 -14.59 -25.27
C GLY A 341 -8.15 -13.53 -24.19
N CYS A 342 -7.41 -13.60 -23.07
CA CYS A 342 -7.61 -12.68 -21.96
C CYS A 342 -6.32 -12.26 -21.21
N PHE A 343 -5.17 -12.76 -21.59
CA PHE A 343 -3.87 -12.38 -21.03
C PHE A 343 -3.08 -11.57 -22.05
N ALA A 344 -2.74 -10.34 -21.74
CA ALA A 344 -1.88 -9.51 -22.59
C ALA A 344 -0.42 -9.70 -22.18
N ILE A 345 0.45 -10.15 -23.09
CA ILE A 345 1.89 -10.31 -22.86
C ILE A 345 2.63 -9.40 -23.82
N ALA A 346 3.57 -8.60 -23.30
CA ALA A 346 4.35 -7.67 -24.12
C ALA A 346 5.81 -7.61 -23.67
N LYS A 347 6.69 -7.28 -24.62
CA LYS A 347 8.09 -6.91 -24.34
C LYS A 347 8.24 -5.40 -24.44
N CYS A 348 8.75 -4.77 -23.38
CA CYS A 348 9.00 -3.34 -23.38
C CYS A 348 10.44 -3.04 -23.79
N PRO A 349 10.68 -2.20 -24.82
CA PRO A 349 12.01 -1.73 -25.14
C PRO A 349 12.63 -0.99 -23.95
N SER A 350 13.91 -1.29 -23.65
CA SER A 350 14.60 -0.69 -22.50
C SER A 350 15.76 0.23 -22.89
N LYS A 351 16.21 0.15 -24.16
CA LYS A 351 17.38 0.89 -24.63
C LYS A 351 17.15 2.39 -24.62
N GLY A 352 18.01 3.12 -23.93
CA GLY A 352 17.98 4.59 -23.86
C GLY A 352 16.97 5.14 -22.84
N LEU A 353 16.28 4.27 -22.10
CA LEU A 353 15.37 4.69 -21.03
C LEU A 353 16.15 4.86 -19.71
N GLU A 354 15.79 5.90 -18.97
CA GLU A 354 16.33 6.15 -17.63
C GLU A 354 15.76 5.17 -16.59
N SER A 355 14.49 4.81 -16.71
CA SER A 355 13.79 3.88 -15.81
C SER A 355 12.94 2.85 -16.56
N PRO A 356 13.57 1.85 -17.22
CA PRO A 356 12.86 0.90 -18.08
C PRO A 356 11.78 0.09 -17.36
N THR A 357 12.02 -0.28 -16.10
CA THR A 357 11.10 -1.08 -15.28
C THR A 357 9.82 -0.31 -14.95
N VAL A 358 9.93 1.01 -14.73
CA VAL A 358 8.78 1.90 -14.51
C VAL A 358 7.92 1.99 -15.78
N VAL A 359 8.57 2.14 -16.94
CA VAL A 359 7.89 2.19 -18.24
C VAL A 359 7.17 0.87 -18.53
N GLY A 360 7.80 -0.27 -18.22
CA GLY A 360 7.17 -1.59 -18.32
C GLY A 360 5.93 -1.74 -17.41
N ALA A 361 6.00 -1.24 -16.19
CA ALA A 361 4.87 -1.25 -15.26
C ALA A 361 3.71 -0.35 -15.75
N GLN A 362 4.03 0.80 -16.33
CA GLN A 362 3.03 1.69 -16.95
C GLN A 362 2.37 1.03 -18.18
N ALA A 363 3.16 0.35 -19.02
CA ALA A 363 2.63 -0.40 -20.16
C ALA A 363 1.69 -1.53 -19.71
N ALA A 364 2.01 -2.23 -18.62
CA ALA A 364 1.14 -3.25 -18.06
C ALA A 364 -0.22 -2.66 -17.62
N ASN A 365 -0.22 -1.47 -17.00
CA ASN A 365 -1.47 -0.78 -16.65
C ASN A 365 -2.29 -0.40 -17.91
N GLU A 366 -1.63 0.05 -18.98
CA GLU A 366 -2.33 0.43 -20.23
C GLU A 366 -2.96 -0.78 -20.91
N LEU A 367 -2.30 -1.92 -20.93
CA LEU A 367 -2.83 -3.15 -21.52
C LEU A 367 -4.13 -3.63 -20.86
N LEU A 368 -4.35 -3.32 -19.58
CA LEU A 368 -5.61 -3.63 -18.91
C LEU A 368 -6.81 -2.80 -19.41
N ASN A 369 -6.58 -1.71 -20.14
CA ASN A 369 -7.65 -0.92 -20.73
C ASN A 369 -8.21 -1.55 -22.03
N ILE A 370 -7.61 -2.65 -22.51
CA ILE A 370 -8.07 -3.37 -23.70
C ILE A 370 -9.25 -4.26 -23.29
N ALA A 371 -10.37 -4.12 -23.99
CA ALA A 371 -11.56 -4.93 -23.73
C ALA A 371 -11.24 -6.43 -23.85
N GLY A 372 -11.65 -7.22 -22.85
CA GLY A 372 -11.41 -8.66 -22.78
C GLY A 372 -10.10 -9.06 -22.10
N VAL A 373 -9.15 -8.13 -21.88
CA VAL A 373 -7.94 -8.42 -21.13
C VAL A 373 -8.25 -8.43 -19.64
N LYS A 374 -7.94 -9.55 -18.95
CA LYS A 374 -8.11 -9.74 -17.51
C LYS A 374 -6.81 -9.57 -16.75
N ALA A 375 -5.70 -9.91 -17.36
CA ALA A 375 -4.37 -9.68 -16.80
C ALA A 375 -3.36 -9.32 -17.90
N SER A 376 -2.34 -8.56 -17.53
CA SER A 376 -1.27 -8.11 -18.40
C SER A 376 0.10 -8.37 -17.77
N PHE A 377 1.05 -8.73 -18.61
CA PHE A 377 2.42 -9.03 -18.24
C PHE A 377 3.36 -8.32 -19.19
N VAL A 378 4.21 -7.47 -18.66
CA VAL A 378 5.21 -6.76 -19.47
C VAL A 378 6.60 -7.14 -19.00
N LEU A 379 7.37 -7.69 -19.95
CA LEU A 379 8.74 -8.12 -19.75
C LEU A 379 9.68 -7.01 -20.17
N THR A 380 10.58 -6.60 -19.29
CA THR A 380 11.54 -5.52 -19.55
C THR A 380 12.95 -5.98 -19.18
N THR A 381 13.87 -5.97 -20.14
CA THR A 381 15.27 -6.31 -19.86
C THR A 381 16.00 -5.09 -19.29
N TYR A 382 16.54 -5.21 -18.08
CA TYR A 382 17.33 -4.17 -17.45
C TYR A 382 18.45 -4.80 -16.60
N ASN A 383 19.67 -4.28 -16.67
CA ASN A 383 20.84 -4.78 -15.93
C ASN A 383 21.09 -6.30 -16.10
N LYS A 384 20.91 -6.83 -17.31
CA LYS A 384 21.07 -8.26 -17.66
C LYS A 384 20.04 -9.18 -16.99
N GLU A 385 18.98 -8.67 -16.47
CA GLU A 385 17.87 -9.41 -15.89
C GLU A 385 16.55 -8.99 -16.54
N VAL A 386 15.55 -9.85 -16.49
CA VAL A 386 14.21 -9.57 -16.98
C VAL A 386 13.30 -9.25 -15.81
N TYR A 387 12.74 -8.07 -15.82
CA TYR A 387 11.71 -7.62 -14.89
C TYR A 387 10.34 -7.88 -15.51
N VAL A 388 9.52 -8.63 -14.82
CA VAL A 388 8.13 -8.89 -15.21
C VAL A 388 7.21 -8.01 -14.37
N SER A 389 6.49 -7.12 -15.02
CA SER A 389 5.44 -6.32 -14.38
C SER A 389 4.09 -6.95 -14.68
N ALA A 390 3.40 -7.42 -13.66
CA ALA A 390 2.12 -8.09 -13.78
C ALA A 390 1.00 -7.24 -13.17
N ARG A 391 -0.12 -7.14 -13.88
CA ARG A 391 -1.33 -6.42 -13.47
C ARG A 391 -2.56 -7.27 -13.75
N ALA A 392 -3.60 -7.14 -12.94
CA ALA A 392 -4.86 -7.83 -13.16
C ALA A 392 -6.06 -6.98 -12.76
N ILE A 393 -7.20 -7.30 -13.38
CA ILE A 393 -8.52 -6.82 -12.98
C ILE A 393 -9.33 -8.04 -12.57
N ASP A 394 -10.18 -7.87 -11.55
CA ASP A 394 -11.14 -8.86 -11.07
C ASP A 394 -10.53 -10.14 -10.48
N GLU A 395 -10.77 -11.30 -11.11
CA GLU A 395 -10.58 -12.61 -10.51
C GLU A 395 -9.16 -13.19 -10.66
N VAL A 396 -8.33 -12.61 -11.51
CA VAL A 396 -6.99 -13.14 -11.82
C VAL A 396 -6.00 -12.76 -10.72
N ASN A 397 -5.39 -13.76 -10.10
CA ASN A 397 -4.37 -13.54 -9.08
C ASN A 397 -2.96 -13.58 -9.68
N VAL A 398 -2.43 -12.41 -10.07
CA VAL A 398 -1.07 -12.31 -10.62
C VAL A 398 0.03 -12.50 -9.59
N GLN A 399 -0.27 -12.37 -8.29
CA GLN A 399 0.70 -12.65 -7.22
C GLN A 399 1.19 -14.10 -7.29
N VAL A 400 0.27 -15.07 -7.37
CA VAL A 400 0.61 -16.51 -7.44
C VAL A 400 1.46 -16.81 -8.69
N MET A 401 1.18 -16.13 -9.81
CA MET A 401 1.97 -16.30 -11.03
C MET A 401 3.39 -15.79 -10.86
N MET A 402 3.55 -14.60 -10.26
CA MET A 402 4.86 -14.00 -10.02
C MET A 402 5.66 -14.75 -8.95
N GLU A 403 5.02 -15.31 -7.93
CA GLU A 403 5.68 -16.17 -6.93
C GLU A 403 6.30 -17.42 -7.57
N LYS A 404 5.66 -18.01 -8.59
CA LYS A 404 6.24 -19.13 -9.36
C LYS A 404 7.50 -18.71 -10.17
N LEU A 405 7.63 -17.43 -10.51
CA LEU A 405 8.82 -16.85 -11.13
C LEU A 405 9.86 -16.34 -10.11
N GLY A 406 9.63 -16.59 -8.80
CA GLY A 406 10.52 -16.12 -7.73
C GLY A 406 10.30 -14.67 -7.31
N GLY A 407 9.20 -14.07 -7.74
CA GLY A 407 8.78 -12.71 -7.40
C GLY A 407 7.72 -12.65 -6.31
N GLY A 408 6.86 -11.62 -6.35
CA GLY A 408 5.77 -11.43 -5.39
C GLY A 408 4.97 -10.16 -5.67
N GLY A 409 4.09 -9.83 -4.72
CA GLY A 409 3.26 -8.63 -4.82
C GLY A 409 1.90 -8.82 -4.17
N HIS A 410 0.87 -8.28 -4.80
CA HIS A 410 -0.54 -8.39 -4.42
C HIS A 410 -1.35 -9.08 -5.53
N ILE A 411 -2.59 -9.44 -5.21
CA ILE A 411 -3.50 -10.13 -6.15
C ILE A 411 -3.54 -9.45 -7.51
N ASN A 412 -3.66 -8.12 -7.55
CA ASN A 412 -3.84 -7.36 -8.78
C ASN A 412 -2.57 -6.66 -9.31
N ILE A 413 -1.51 -6.61 -8.50
CA ILE A 413 -0.24 -5.93 -8.83
C ILE A 413 0.89 -6.78 -8.28
N ALA A 414 1.69 -7.34 -9.16
CA ALA A 414 2.83 -8.16 -8.77
C ALA A 414 3.99 -7.98 -9.76
N GLY A 415 5.15 -8.50 -9.42
CA GLY A 415 6.32 -8.48 -10.29
C GLY A 415 7.31 -9.58 -9.95
N ALA A 416 8.17 -9.90 -10.89
CA ALA A 416 9.27 -10.83 -10.72
C ALA A 416 10.53 -10.31 -11.40
N GLN A 417 11.68 -10.77 -10.92
CA GLN A 417 12.99 -10.48 -11.47
C GLN A 417 13.68 -11.80 -11.77
N VAL A 418 14.02 -12.05 -13.03
CA VAL A 418 14.46 -13.35 -13.51
C VAL A 418 15.79 -13.20 -14.27
N LYS A 419 16.81 -13.98 -13.88
CA LYS A 419 18.14 -14.01 -14.53
C LYS A 419 18.17 -15.01 -15.68
N ARG A 420 17.36 -14.77 -16.72
CA ARG A 420 17.27 -15.59 -17.93
C ARG A 420 17.01 -14.69 -19.14
N PRO A 421 17.24 -15.18 -20.38
CA PRO A 421 16.83 -14.51 -21.60
C PRO A 421 15.32 -14.20 -21.61
N ILE A 422 14.94 -13.08 -22.23
CA ILE A 422 13.55 -12.60 -22.22
C ILE A 422 12.57 -13.59 -22.86
N ASP A 423 13.02 -14.31 -23.89
CA ASP A 423 12.17 -15.29 -24.58
C ASP A 423 11.92 -16.52 -23.69
N GLU A 424 12.92 -16.99 -22.93
CA GLU A 424 12.74 -18.06 -21.95
C GLU A 424 11.78 -17.64 -20.82
N VAL A 425 11.86 -16.39 -20.36
CA VAL A 425 10.95 -15.88 -19.31
C VAL A 425 9.53 -15.77 -19.84
N GLU A 426 9.34 -15.42 -21.09
CA GLU A 426 8.04 -15.41 -21.74
C GLU A 426 7.44 -16.83 -21.81
N ASP A 427 8.23 -17.81 -22.23
CA ASP A 427 7.80 -19.21 -22.29
C ASP A 427 7.43 -19.75 -20.90
N MET A 428 8.27 -19.50 -19.88
CA MET A 428 7.95 -19.85 -18.49
C MET A 428 6.65 -19.20 -18.01
N LEU A 429 6.41 -17.95 -18.37
CA LEU A 429 5.18 -17.26 -18.03
C LEU A 429 3.95 -17.91 -18.68
N LYS A 430 4.07 -18.26 -19.99
CA LYS A 430 2.99 -18.96 -20.71
C LYS A 430 2.69 -20.33 -20.09
N GLU A 431 3.71 -21.09 -19.71
CA GLU A 431 3.55 -22.35 -18.98
C GLU A 431 2.81 -22.17 -17.65
N ILE A 432 3.17 -21.16 -16.85
CA ILE A 432 2.51 -20.84 -15.59
C ILE A 432 1.03 -20.46 -15.80
N ILE A 433 0.75 -19.69 -16.84
CA ILE A 433 -0.64 -19.34 -17.20
C ILE A 433 -1.42 -20.60 -17.57
N ASP A 434 -0.84 -21.48 -18.37
CA ASP A 434 -1.47 -22.73 -18.82
C ASP A 434 -1.79 -23.67 -17.66
N GLU A 435 -0.85 -23.86 -16.74
CA GLU A 435 -1.07 -24.69 -15.55
C GLU A 435 -2.24 -24.18 -14.69
N LEU A 436 -2.26 -22.87 -14.42
CA LEU A 436 -3.29 -22.27 -13.56
C LEU A 436 -4.66 -22.22 -14.25
N TYR A 437 -4.68 -22.05 -15.57
CA TYR A 437 -5.94 -22.05 -16.34
C TYR A 437 -6.56 -23.45 -16.42
N GLN A 438 -5.74 -24.49 -16.58
CA GLN A 438 -6.20 -25.87 -16.55
C GLN A 438 -6.74 -26.30 -15.17
N GLU A 439 -6.14 -25.80 -14.10
CA GLU A 439 -6.64 -26.02 -12.73
C GLU A 439 -8.02 -25.39 -12.51
N GLU A 440 -8.33 -24.27 -13.15
CA GLU A 440 -9.63 -23.59 -13.04
C GLU A 440 -10.71 -24.27 -13.91
N GLU A 441 -10.38 -24.75 -15.09
CA GLU A 441 -11.32 -25.53 -15.93
C GLU A 441 -11.69 -26.87 -15.31
N ASN A 442 -10.76 -27.53 -14.65
CA ASN A 442 -11.00 -28.80 -13.95
C ASN A 442 -11.78 -28.63 -12.62
N LYS A 443 -11.99 -27.40 -12.14
CA LYS A 443 -12.76 -27.06 -10.93
C LYS A 443 -14.19 -26.59 -11.21
N LYS A 444 -14.55 -26.43 -12.50
CA LYS A 444 -15.91 -26.11 -12.97
C LYS A 444 -16.65 -27.39 -13.40
#